data_519d0ef7037cc1a156d3d62804d22b14
#
_entry.id   519d0ef7037cc1a156d3d62804d22b14
#
_cell.length_a   1.000
_cell.length_b   1.000
_cell.length_c   1.000
_cell.angle_alpha   90.00
_cell.angle_beta   90.00
_cell.angle_gamma   90.00
#
_symmetry.space_group_name_H-M   'P 1'
#
loop_
_entity.id
_entity.type
_entity.pdbx_description
1 polymer ?
#
loop_
_entity_poly.entity_id
_entity_poly.type
_entity_poly.pdbx_seq_one_letter_code
_entity_poly.pdbx_strand_id
1 'polypeptide(L)'
;MKQTKRTGSSLFSPQYMVRDILISLFLLAGATAISFGFFHVVPENSANIALIYISAVVLTARLTNGYLYGIVASLVSVVAINYLFTFPFFAVNFTLTGYPVTFIVTLLISISVSTLTTRIKEQADTLIEREKFLMEAEKEKMRANLLRSISHDLRSPLTGIIGNSTAYIDNAESLSDTEKLELVKHIREDSNWLLNMVENLLSVTRISANSMKIATSMESVEEVVSEAISRLRKRLPDAAIKVQVPEEFLMLPMDAMLIEQVIINLLENAIVHSKSTLPVELTVTADPRQVSFHVKDYGIGISPDKLDSIFDGSCYDPDSSSDGHRGMGIGLSICKTIITAHNGEINAINHENGCEFIFTLPRNEETKA
;
A
#
# COMPACT_ATOMS: atom_id res chain seq x y z
N MET A 1 -24.61 6.05 0.77
CA MET A 1 -24.58 4.87 -0.11
C MET A 1 -25.41 5.17 -1.35
N LYS A 2 -24.81 5.82 -2.37
CA LYS A 2 -25.41 6.04 -3.69
C LYS A 2 -24.48 5.37 -4.70
N GLN A 3 -24.85 4.17 -5.10
CA GLN A 3 -24.26 3.53 -6.27
C GLN A 3 -24.62 4.40 -7.49
N THR A 4 -23.69 5.20 -7.95
CA THR A 4 -23.76 5.73 -9.32
C THR A 4 -23.39 4.58 -10.25
N LYS A 5 -24.41 3.83 -10.68
CA LYS A 5 -24.36 3.03 -11.90
C LYS A 5 -23.78 3.95 -12.99
N ARG A 6 -22.53 3.78 -13.38
CA ARG A 6 -22.02 4.21 -14.68
C ARG A 6 -22.70 3.33 -15.73
N THR A 7 -23.98 3.59 -15.95
CA THR A 7 -24.73 3.10 -17.11
C THR A 7 -24.03 3.66 -18.36
N GLY A 8 -23.97 2.85 -19.43
CA GLY A 8 -23.32 3.08 -20.73
C GLY A 8 -23.65 4.38 -21.48
N SER A 9 -24.15 5.41 -20.80
CA SER A 9 -24.47 6.73 -21.38
C SER A 9 -23.32 7.72 -21.37
N SER A 10 -22.21 7.46 -20.67
CA SER A 10 -21.04 8.35 -20.68
C SER A 10 -20.11 8.16 -21.90
N LEU A 11 -20.27 7.06 -22.63
CA LEU A 11 -19.53 6.75 -23.86
C LEU A 11 -19.97 7.64 -25.06
N PHE A 12 -21.12 8.28 -24.99
CA PHE A 12 -21.70 9.13 -26.03
C PHE A 12 -21.71 10.62 -25.68
N SER A 13 -20.76 11.11 -24.88
CA SER A 13 -20.66 12.55 -24.71
C SER A 13 -20.15 13.18 -26.03
N PRO A 14 -20.77 14.29 -26.52
CA PRO A 14 -20.44 14.88 -27.82
C PRO A 14 -18.95 15.24 -28.00
N GLN A 15 -18.28 15.59 -26.94
CA GLN A 15 -16.86 15.94 -26.95
C GLN A 15 -15.94 14.75 -27.26
N TYR A 16 -16.23 13.57 -26.70
CA TYR A 16 -15.46 12.35 -27.00
C TYR A 16 -15.75 11.83 -28.41
N MET A 17 -17.00 11.94 -28.89
CA MET A 17 -17.35 11.58 -30.26
C MET A 17 -16.56 12.37 -31.30
N VAL A 18 -16.50 13.70 -31.16
CA VAL A 18 -15.75 14.55 -32.11
C VAL A 18 -14.26 14.20 -32.09
N ARG A 19 -13.67 14.01 -30.93
CA ARG A 19 -12.28 13.58 -30.79
C ARG A 19 -12.03 12.27 -31.51
N ASP A 20 -12.85 11.26 -31.25
CA ASP A 20 -12.68 9.89 -31.77
C ASP A 20 -12.89 9.86 -33.31
N ILE A 21 -13.80 10.68 -33.86
CA ILE A 21 -13.95 10.88 -35.30
C ILE A 21 -12.69 11.53 -35.89
N LEU A 22 -12.16 12.59 -35.27
CA LEU A 22 -10.97 13.26 -35.74
C LEU A 22 -9.72 12.35 -35.75
N ILE A 23 -9.56 11.53 -34.68
CA ILE A 23 -8.50 10.53 -34.59
C ILE A 23 -8.63 9.52 -35.73
N SER A 24 -9.84 8.99 -35.97
CA SER A 24 -10.10 8.03 -37.04
C SER A 24 -9.79 8.59 -38.42
N LEU A 25 -10.24 9.82 -38.70
CA LEU A 25 -9.96 10.53 -39.95
C LEU A 25 -8.47 10.80 -40.15
N PHE A 26 -7.78 11.24 -39.11
CA PHE A 26 -6.34 11.48 -39.16
C PHE A 26 -5.54 10.20 -39.46
N LEU A 27 -5.87 9.10 -38.81
CA LEU A 27 -5.20 7.82 -39.04
C LEU A 27 -5.45 7.27 -40.45
N LEU A 28 -6.70 7.33 -40.93
CA LEU A 28 -7.04 6.94 -42.29
C LEU A 28 -6.38 7.82 -43.38
N ALA A 29 -6.36 9.13 -43.16
CA ALA A 29 -5.69 10.06 -44.05
C ALA A 29 -4.16 9.77 -44.09
N GLY A 30 -3.55 9.55 -42.92
CA GLY A 30 -2.15 9.17 -42.81
C GLY A 30 -1.83 7.85 -43.53
N ALA A 31 -2.67 6.81 -43.31
CA ALA A 31 -2.54 5.55 -44.01
C ALA A 31 -2.65 5.71 -45.54
N THR A 32 -3.59 6.55 -46.01
CA THR A 32 -3.75 6.85 -47.44
C THR A 32 -2.52 7.55 -47.99
N ALA A 33 -1.97 8.55 -47.30
CA ALA A 33 -0.76 9.26 -47.71
C ALA A 33 0.47 8.34 -47.79
N ILE A 34 0.68 7.53 -46.77
CA ILE A 34 1.77 6.52 -46.74
C ILE A 34 1.60 5.52 -47.87
N SER A 35 0.37 5.01 -48.10
CA SER A 35 0.08 4.08 -49.18
C SER A 35 0.30 4.67 -50.55
N PHE A 36 -0.02 5.95 -50.75
CA PHE A 36 0.23 6.68 -52.02
C PHE A 36 1.74 6.84 -52.30
N GLY A 37 2.52 7.18 -51.26
CA GLY A 37 3.97 7.23 -51.34
C GLY A 37 4.56 5.89 -51.72
N PHE A 38 4.10 4.82 -51.06
CA PHE A 38 4.56 3.45 -51.28
C PHE A 38 4.19 2.93 -52.69
N PHE A 39 2.98 3.25 -53.13
CA PHE A 39 2.49 2.87 -54.50
C PHE A 39 3.31 3.48 -55.61
N HIS A 40 3.86 4.70 -55.43
CA HIS A 40 4.74 5.36 -56.37
C HIS A 40 6.13 4.76 -56.47
N VAL A 41 6.61 4.16 -55.36
CA VAL A 41 7.97 3.55 -55.28
C VAL A 41 7.98 2.10 -55.74
N VAL A 42 6.87 1.35 -55.45
CA VAL A 42 6.77 -0.09 -55.73
C VAL A 42 5.39 -0.41 -56.34
N PRO A 43 5.19 -0.24 -57.65
CA PRO A 43 3.87 -0.33 -58.27
C PRO A 43 3.14 -1.67 -58.22
N GLU A 44 3.87 -2.75 -58.03
CA GLU A 44 3.30 -4.15 -58.13
C GLU A 44 2.86 -4.75 -56.79
N ASN A 45 2.97 -4.05 -55.67
CA ASN A 45 2.80 -4.70 -54.34
C ASN A 45 1.59 -4.19 -53.54
N SER A 46 0.39 -4.50 -54.05
CA SER A 46 -0.89 -4.16 -53.44
C SER A 46 -1.10 -4.79 -52.03
N ALA A 47 -0.39 -5.90 -51.72
CA ALA A 47 -0.50 -6.56 -50.40
C ALA A 47 -0.01 -5.69 -49.24
N ASN A 48 1.06 -4.90 -49.46
CA ASN A 48 1.61 -4.01 -48.44
C ASN A 48 0.67 -2.84 -48.10
N ILE A 49 -0.10 -2.35 -49.07
CA ILE A 49 -1.10 -1.31 -48.89
C ILE A 49 -2.21 -1.79 -47.92
N ALA A 50 -2.67 -3.03 -48.08
CA ALA A 50 -3.65 -3.62 -47.17
C ALA A 50 -3.13 -3.67 -45.72
N LEU A 51 -1.85 -4.02 -45.50
CA LEU A 51 -1.24 -4.03 -44.17
C LEU A 51 -1.18 -2.65 -43.52
N ILE A 52 -0.91 -1.57 -44.30
CA ILE A 52 -0.92 -0.20 -43.80
C ILE A 52 -2.32 0.20 -43.29
N TYR A 53 -3.35 -0.13 -44.06
CA TYR A 53 -4.72 0.17 -43.66
C TYR A 53 -5.20 -0.69 -42.45
N ILE A 54 -4.84 -1.96 -42.41
CA ILE A 54 -5.11 -2.82 -41.23
C ILE A 54 -4.46 -2.22 -39.99
N SER A 55 -3.21 -1.75 -40.09
CA SER A 55 -2.51 -1.09 -38.98
C SER A 55 -3.23 0.19 -38.53
N ALA A 56 -3.74 1.00 -39.46
CA ALA A 56 -4.52 2.18 -39.13
C ALA A 56 -5.85 1.83 -38.43
N VAL A 57 -6.55 0.76 -38.85
CA VAL A 57 -7.75 0.28 -38.17
C VAL A 57 -7.45 -0.20 -36.76
N VAL A 58 -6.36 -0.94 -36.55
CA VAL A 58 -5.90 -1.40 -35.23
C VAL A 58 -5.61 -0.19 -34.33
N LEU A 59 -4.88 0.82 -34.83
CA LEU A 59 -4.61 2.06 -34.11
C LEU A 59 -5.89 2.81 -33.78
N THR A 60 -6.83 2.89 -34.72
CA THR A 60 -8.14 3.50 -34.47
C THR A 60 -8.87 2.79 -33.33
N ALA A 61 -8.97 1.46 -33.38
CA ALA A 61 -9.61 0.67 -32.32
C ALA A 61 -8.91 0.84 -30.96
N ARG A 62 -7.60 1.05 -30.95
CA ARG A 62 -6.81 1.29 -29.73
C ARG A 62 -7.02 2.69 -29.14
N LEU A 63 -7.08 3.72 -29.96
CA LEU A 63 -7.08 5.14 -29.54
C LEU A 63 -8.49 5.71 -29.36
N THR A 64 -9.52 5.09 -29.96
CA THR A 64 -10.93 5.53 -29.85
C THR A 64 -11.70 4.71 -28.82
N ASN A 65 -12.87 5.21 -28.40
CA ASN A 65 -13.73 4.54 -27.44
C ASN A 65 -14.89 3.80 -28.16
N GLY A 66 -14.91 2.47 -28.02
CA GLY A 66 -15.93 1.59 -28.58
C GLY A 66 -15.56 0.99 -29.95
N TYR A 67 -16.25 -0.11 -30.28
CA TYR A 67 -15.97 -0.90 -31.47
C TYR A 67 -16.48 -0.25 -32.77
N LEU A 68 -17.38 0.72 -32.67
CA LEU A 68 -18.06 1.32 -33.83
C LEU A 68 -17.08 2.05 -34.76
N TYR A 69 -16.15 2.82 -34.17
CA TYR A 69 -15.12 3.55 -34.94
C TYR A 69 -14.18 2.63 -35.70
N GLY A 70 -13.80 1.49 -35.11
CA GLY A 70 -12.99 0.47 -35.74
C GLY A 70 -13.72 -0.20 -36.91
N ILE A 71 -15.00 -0.51 -36.75
CA ILE A 71 -15.84 -1.09 -37.83
C ILE A 71 -15.99 -0.09 -38.97
N VAL A 72 -16.35 1.15 -38.69
CA VAL A 72 -16.46 2.19 -39.73
C VAL A 72 -15.14 2.42 -40.43
N ALA A 73 -14.03 2.54 -39.69
CA ALA A 73 -12.68 2.67 -40.25
C ALA A 73 -12.32 1.48 -41.15
N SER A 74 -12.72 0.24 -40.80
CA SER A 74 -12.46 -0.94 -41.62
C SER A 74 -13.22 -0.91 -42.94
N LEU A 75 -14.50 -0.53 -42.91
CA LEU A 75 -15.33 -0.38 -44.12
C LEU A 75 -14.73 0.69 -45.05
N VAL A 76 -14.38 1.86 -44.51
CA VAL A 76 -13.74 2.95 -45.28
C VAL A 76 -12.39 2.49 -45.86
N SER A 77 -11.57 1.78 -45.08
CA SER A 77 -10.29 1.24 -45.52
C SER A 77 -10.43 0.32 -46.73
N VAL A 78 -11.39 -0.58 -46.67
CA VAL A 78 -11.61 -1.55 -47.75
C VAL A 78 -12.08 -0.82 -49.04
N VAL A 79 -12.99 0.14 -48.91
CA VAL A 79 -13.44 0.97 -50.06
C VAL A 79 -12.28 1.79 -50.60
N ALA A 80 -11.47 2.42 -49.74
CA ALA A 80 -10.33 3.22 -50.14
C ALA A 80 -9.25 2.40 -50.90
N ILE A 81 -8.94 1.20 -50.42
CA ILE A 81 -8.00 0.27 -51.10
C ILE A 81 -8.52 -0.05 -52.51
N ASN A 82 -9.80 -0.42 -52.63
CA ASN A 82 -10.39 -0.82 -53.90
C ASN A 82 -10.44 0.38 -54.89
N TYR A 83 -10.85 1.54 -54.40
CA TYR A 83 -11.04 2.72 -55.27
C TYR A 83 -9.72 3.39 -55.69
N LEU A 84 -8.74 3.52 -54.78
CA LEU A 84 -7.51 4.29 -55.02
C LEU A 84 -6.35 3.42 -55.54
N PHE A 85 -6.24 2.17 -55.16
CA PHE A 85 -5.03 1.34 -55.37
C PHE A 85 -5.28 0.09 -56.20
N THR A 86 -6.50 -0.12 -56.69
CA THR A 86 -6.87 -1.31 -57.47
C THR A 86 -7.23 -0.89 -58.92
N PHE A 87 -6.71 -1.60 -59.92
CA PHE A 87 -7.09 -1.39 -61.31
C PHE A 87 -8.50 -1.88 -61.61
N PRO A 88 -9.35 -1.15 -62.39
CA PRO A 88 -9.14 0.19 -62.89
C PRO A 88 -9.28 1.25 -61.77
N PHE A 89 -8.27 2.14 -61.69
CA PHE A 89 -8.24 3.16 -60.65
C PHE A 89 -9.45 4.11 -60.71
N PHE A 90 -9.87 4.64 -59.56
CA PHE A 90 -11.04 5.52 -59.38
C PHE A 90 -12.40 4.89 -59.80
N ALA A 91 -12.46 3.56 -59.86
CA ALA A 91 -13.69 2.81 -60.10
C ALA A 91 -13.81 1.69 -59.07
N VAL A 92 -14.99 1.53 -58.46
CA VAL A 92 -15.22 0.39 -57.58
C VAL A 92 -15.51 -0.84 -58.46
N ASN A 93 -14.61 -1.79 -58.47
CA ASN A 93 -14.72 -2.99 -59.28
C ASN A 93 -14.73 -4.26 -58.43
N PHE A 94 -15.81 -5.02 -58.49
CA PHE A 94 -15.97 -6.27 -57.77
C PHE A 94 -15.86 -7.50 -58.73
N THR A 95 -15.63 -7.30 -60.00
CA THR A 95 -15.72 -8.36 -61.01
C THR A 95 -14.38 -9.03 -61.30
N LEU A 96 -13.26 -8.45 -60.91
CA LEU A 96 -11.93 -9.04 -61.11
C LEU A 96 -11.70 -10.20 -60.15
N THR A 97 -11.24 -11.34 -60.70
CA THR A 97 -10.93 -12.54 -59.93
C THR A 97 -9.92 -12.26 -58.82
N GLY A 98 -10.31 -12.53 -57.58
CA GLY A 98 -9.46 -12.35 -56.38
C GLY A 98 -9.80 -11.10 -55.51
N TYR A 99 -10.30 -10.03 -56.04
CA TYR A 99 -10.62 -8.83 -55.24
C TYR A 99 -11.77 -9.00 -54.23
N PRO A 100 -12.87 -9.71 -54.54
CA PRO A 100 -13.90 -9.98 -53.56
C PRO A 100 -13.40 -10.74 -52.35
N VAL A 101 -12.47 -11.67 -52.55
CA VAL A 101 -11.88 -12.49 -51.48
C VAL A 101 -11.00 -11.62 -50.55
N THR A 102 -10.13 -10.80 -51.13
CA THR A 102 -9.27 -9.89 -50.35
C THR A 102 -10.11 -8.87 -49.58
N PHE A 103 -11.19 -8.37 -50.16
CA PHE A 103 -12.16 -7.46 -49.53
C PHE A 103 -12.79 -8.13 -48.28
N ILE A 104 -13.35 -9.32 -48.45
CA ILE A 104 -14.01 -10.06 -47.36
C ILE A 104 -12.98 -10.38 -46.24
N VAL A 105 -11.81 -10.90 -46.60
CA VAL A 105 -10.78 -11.26 -45.63
C VAL A 105 -10.29 -10.02 -44.84
N THR A 106 -10.01 -8.89 -45.51
CA THR A 106 -9.58 -7.66 -44.84
C THR A 106 -10.66 -7.15 -43.90
N LEU A 107 -11.92 -7.18 -44.32
CA LEU A 107 -13.06 -6.78 -43.50
C LEU A 107 -13.19 -7.66 -42.25
N LEU A 108 -13.13 -8.98 -42.41
CA LEU A 108 -13.20 -9.94 -41.30
C LEU A 108 -12.07 -9.76 -40.30
N ILE A 109 -10.82 -9.60 -40.78
CA ILE A 109 -9.66 -9.33 -39.93
C ILE A 109 -9.87 -8.03 -39.15
N SER A 110 -10.26 -6.95 -39.84
CA SER A 110 -10.46 -5.63 -39.23
C SER A 110 -11.53 -5.64 -38.16
N ILE A 111 -12.67 -6.28 -38.41
CA ILE A 111 -13.76 -6.44 -37.44
C ILE A 111 -13.29 -7.29 -36.25
N SER A 112 -12.62 -8.40 -36.51
CA SER A 112 -12.10 -9.30 -35.46
C SER A 112 -11.11 -8.61 -34.54
N VAL A 113 -10.16 -7.87 -35.11
CA VAL A 113 -9.15 -7.10 -34.33
C VAL A 113 -9.82 -5.98 -33.56
N SER A 114 -10.75 -5.23 -34.16
CA SER A 114 -11.47 -4.16 -33.47
C SER A 114 -12.28 -4.69 -32.27
N THR A 115 -13.00 -5.77 -32.45
CA THR A 115 -13.79 -6.37 -31.36
C THR A 115 -12.91 -6.95 -30.26
N LEU A 116 -11.80 -7.62 -30.63
CA LEU A 116 -10.84 -8.15 -29.67
C LEU A 116 -10.20 -7.03 -28.82
N THR A 117 -9.76 -5.95 -29.48
CA THR A 117 -9.15 -4.81 -28.80
C THR A 117 -10.11 -4.16 -27.80
N THR A 118 -11.37 -4.00 -28.18
CA THR A 118 -12.42 -3.45 -27.29
C THR A 118 -12.65 -4.36 -26.09
N ARG A 119 -12.76 -5.66 -26.28
CA ARG A 119 -12.89 -6.64 -25.19
C ARG A 119 -11.72 -6.62 -24.21
N ILE A 120 -10.49 -6.52 -24.74
CA ILE A 120 -9.30 -6.42 -23.88
C ILE A 120 -9.35 -5.16 -23.00
N LYS A 121 -9.77 -4.02 -23.55
CA LYS A 121 -9.93 -2.78 -22.77
C LYS A 121 -10.97 -2.94 -21.66
N GLU A 122 -12.14 -3.47 -21.99
CA GLU A 122 -13.22 -3.69 -21.01
C GLU A 122 -12.79 -4.64 -19.89
N GLN A 123 -12.03 -5.68 -20.24
CA GLN A 123 -11.46 -6.60 -19.24
C GLN A 123 -10.42 -5.92 -18.36
N ALA A 124 -9.54 -5.08 -18.93
CA ALA A 124 -8.55 -4.34 -18.17
C ALA A 124 -9.22 -3.36 -17.18
N ASP A 125 -10.23 -2.63 -17.61
CA ASP A 125 -10.97 -1.70 -16.75
C ASP A 125 -11.70 -2.44 -15.60
N THR A 126 -12.32 -3.59 -15.88
CA THR A 126 -12.96 -4.41 -14.85
C THR A 126 -11.97 -5.02 -13.86
N LEU A 127 -10.77 -5.38 -14.30
CA LEU A 127 -9.71 -5.85 -13.40
C LEU A 127 -9.24 -4.75 -12.45
N ILE A 128 -9.02 -3.53 -12.95
CA ILE A 128 -8.63 -2.38 -12.14
C ILE A 128 -9.71 -2.04 -11.10
N GLU A 129 -11.00 -2.09 -11.48
CA GLU A 129 -12.10 -1.88 -10.53
C GLU A 129 -12.15 -2.96 -9.45
N ARG A 130 -11.96 -4.23 -9.83
CA ARG A 130 -11.90 -5.34 -8.87
C ARG A 130 -10.74 -5.21 -7.90
N GLU A 131 -9.57 -4.86 -8.40
CA GLU A 131 -8.39 -4.65 -7.56
C GLU A 131 -8.62 -3.55 -6.53
N LYS A 132 -9.18 -2.41 -6.95
CA LYS A 132 -9.56 -1.33 -6.02
C LYS A 132 -10.56 -1.79 -4.97
N PHE A 133 -11.58 -2.53 -5.40
CA PHE A 133 -12.58 -3.06 -4.46
C PHE A 133 -11.98 -4.04 -3.44
N LEU A 134 -11.07 -4.91 -3.88
CA LEU A 134 -10.38 -5.84 -2.99
C LEU A 134 -9.51 -5.10 -1.97
N MET A 135 -8.75 -4.09 -2.41
CA MET A 135 -7.95 -3.24 -1.51
C MET A 135 -8.83 -2.51 -0.46
N GLU A 136 -9.98 -1.96 -0.87
CA GLU A 136 -10.92 -1.32 0.06
C GLU A 136 -11.52 -2.33 1.06
N ALA A 137 -11.90 -3.52 0.58
CA ALA A 137 -12.43 -4.58 1.44
C ALA A 137 -11.39 -5.09 2.44
N GLU A 138 -10.14 -5.23 2.01
CA GLU A 138 -9.02 -5.65 2.89
C GLU A 138 -8.73 -4.59 3.95
N LYS A 139 -8.73 -3.30 3.57
CA LYS A 139 -8.58 -2.18 4.50
C LYS A 139 -9.70 -2.15 5.56
N GLU A 140 -10.97 -2.35 5.15
CA GLU A 140 -12.09 -2.42 6.08
C GLU A 140 -12.03 -3.65 7.00
N LYS A 141 -11.59 -4.80 6.48
CA LYS A 141 -11.37 -6.00 7.27
C LYS A 141 -10.28 -5.79 8.33
N MET A 142 -9.17 -5.17 7.93
CA MET A 142 -8.08 -4.83 8.86
C MET A 142 -8.58 -3.89 9.95
N ARG A 143 -9.33 -2.85 9.58
CA ARG A 143 -9.93 -1.90 10.52
C ARG A 143 -10.89 -2.57 11.51
N ALA A 144 -11.73 -3.48 11.01
CA ALA A 144 -12.66 -4.22 11.86
C ALA A 144 -11.93 -5.16 12.85
N ASN A 145 -10.87 -5.84 12.39
CA ASN A 145 -10.04 -6.70 13.24
C ASN A 145 -9.33 -5.88 14.32
N LEU A 146 -8.75 -4.74 13.97
CA LEU A 146 -8.12 -3.80 14.89
C LEU A 146 -9.11 -3.34 15.98
N LEU A 147 -10.31 -2.91 15.61
CA LEU A 147 -11.34 -2.48 16.56
C LEU A 147 -11.80 -3.62 17.49
N ARG A 148 -11.86 -4.84 16.97
CA ARG A 148 -12.21 -6.02 17.78
C ARG A 148 -11.13 -6.34 18.79
N SER A 149 -9.86 -6.35 18.38
CA SER A 149 -8.70 -6.55 19.25
C SER A 149 -8.66 -5.48 20.35
N ILE A 150 -8.75 -4.20 19.98
CA ILE A 150 -8.78 -3.07 20.90
C ILE A 150 -9.90 -3.25 21.95
N SER A 151 -11.12 -3.61 21.51
CA SER A 151 -12.26 -3.77 22.42
C SER A 151 -12.05 -4.91 23.41
N HIS A 152 -11.42 -5.99 22.98
CA HIS A 152 -11.07 -7.11 23.85
C HIS A 152 -10.02 -6.70 24.89
N ASP A 153 -8.97 -6.04 24.43
CA ASP A 153 -7.83 -5.68 25.26
C ASP A 153 -8.13 -4.55 26.25
N LEU A 154 -9.05 -3.62 25.92
CA LEU A 154 -9.57 -2.63 26.87
C LEU A 154 -10.43 -3.26 27.96
N ARG A 155 -11.20 -4.30 27.66
CA ARG A 155 -12.12 -4.93 28.63
C ARG A 155 -11.40 -5.55 29.82
N SER A 156 -10.27 -6.17 29.59
CA SER A 156 -9.52 -6.92 30.60
C SER A 156 -9.03 -6.03 31.76
N PRO A 157 -8.23 -4.95 31.52
CA PRO A 157 -7.77 -4.06 32.60
C PRO A 157 -8.93 -3.28 33.22
N LEU A 158 -9.95 -2.91 32.45
CA LEU A 158 -11.14 -2.27 32.98
C LEU A 158 -11.86 -3.18 33.99
N THR A 159 -11.97 -4.47 33.68
CA THR A 159 -12.52 -5.48 34.61
C THR A 159 -11.64 -5.63 35.85
N GLY A 160 -10.29 -5.58 35.67
CA GLY A 160 -9.34 -5.59 36.79
C GLY A 160 -9.50 -4.38 37.71
N ILE A 161 -9.59 -3.19 37.15
CA ILE A 161 -9.82 -1.93 37.92
C ILE A 161 -11.13 -2.02 38.71
N ILE A 162 -12.23 -2.42 38.05
CA ILE A 162 -13.54 -2.57 38.69
C ILE A 162 -13.48 -3.61 39.80
N GLY A 163 -12.91 -4.79 39.52
CA GLY A 163 -12.80 -5.89 40.47
C GLY A 163 -11.98 -5.53 41.70
N ASN A 164 -10.79 -4.94 41.52
CA ASN A 164 -9.91 -4.49 42.59
C ASN A 164 -10.54 -3.35 43.40
N SER A 165 -11.24 -2.43 42.75
CA SER A 165 -11.97 -1.35 43.42
C SER A 165 -13.13 -1.88 44.25
N THR A 166 -13.91 -2.84 43.73
CA THR A 166 -15.01 -3.48 44.42
C THR A 166 -14.49 -4.26 45.64
N ALA A 167 -13.41 -5.06 45.44
CA ALA A 167 -12.79 -5.80 46.53
C ALA A 167 -12.30 -4.88 47.65
N TYR A 168 -11.72 -3.74 47.30
CA TYR A 168 -11.29 -2.72 48.28
C TYR A 168 -12.46 -2.14 49.04
N ILE A 169 -13.55 -1.77 48.36
CA ILE A 169 -14.73 -1.12 49.00
C ILE A 169 -15.46 -2.14 49.88
N ASP A 170 -15.74 -3.35 49.37
CA ASP A 170 -16.58 -4.34 50.09
C ASP A 170 -15.87 -4.95 51.30
N ASN A 171 -14.52 -5.00 51.27
CA ASN A 171 -13.73 -5.65 52.32
C ASN A 171 -12.84 -4.63 53.11
N ALA A 172 -13.12 -3.34 53.02
CA ALA A 172 -12.28 -2.26 53.58
C ALA A 172 -11.91 -2.44 55.08
N GLU A 173 -12.78 -3.02 55.88
CA GLU A 173 -12.58 -3.27 57.31
C GLU A 173 -11.77 -4.56 57.61
N SER A 174 -11.80 -5.52 56.69
CA SER A 174 -11.15 -6.84 56.88
C SER A 174 -9.76 -6.97 56.25
N LEU A 175 -9.45 -6.10 55.24
CA LEU A 175 -8.17 -6.08 54.56
C LEU A 175 -7.09 -5.43 55.42
N SER A 176 -5.90 -6.05 55.42
CA SER A 176 -4.69 -5.45 55.97
C SER A 176 -4.21 -4.24 55.10
N ASP A 177 -3.38 -3.38 55.67
CA ASP A 177 -2.82 -2.22 54.94
C ASP A 177 -1.95 -2.65 53.73
N THR A 178 -1.30 -3.81 53.81
CA THR A 178 -0.54 -4.41 52.72
C THR A 178 -1.45 -4.81 51.55
N GLU A 179 -2.55 -5.52 51.85
CA GLU A 179 -3.53 -5.95 50.83
C GLU A 179 -4.22 -4.75 50.17
N LYS A 180 -4.57 -3.73 50.97
CA LYS A 180 -5.11 -2.48 50.46
C LYS A 180 -4.15 -1.82 49.48
N LEU A 181 -2.85 -1.78 49.80
CA LEU A 181 -1.82 -1.19 48.98
C LEU A 181 -1.63 -1.96 47.66
N GLU A 182 -1.71 -3.30 47.72
CA GLU A 182 -1.64 -4.14 46.52
C GLU A 182 -2.80 -3.89 45.55
N LEU A 183 -4.04 -3.84 46.09
CA LEU A 183 -5.22 -3.55 45.26
C LEU A 183 -5.09 -2.19 44.57
N VAL A 184 -4.65 -1.16 45.30
CA VAL A 184 -4.46 0.18 44.72
C VAL A 184 -3.31 0.21 43.72
N LYS A 185 -2.23 -0.55 43.93
CA LYS A 185 -1.13 -0.69 42.94
C LYS A 185 -1.65 -1.32 41.65
N HIS A 186 -2.41 -2.40 41.72
CA HIS A 186 -2.98 -3.03 40.52
C HIS A 186 -3.94 -2.09 39.77
N ILE A 187 -4.80 -1.34 40.49
CA ILE A 187 -5.66 -0.33 39.86
C ILE A 187 -4.82 0.72 39.11
N ARG A 188 -3.73 1.18 39.71
CA ARG A 188 -2.84 2.15 39.10
C ARG A 188 -2.12 1.59 37.86
N GLU A 189 -1.67 0.34 37.93
CA GLU A 189 -1.01 -0.35 36.81
C GLU A 189 -1.95 -0.53 35.64
N ASP A 190 -3.15 -1.04 35.88
CA ASP A 190 -4.20 -1.21 34.87
C ASP A 190 -4.63 0.14 34.25
N SER A 191 -4.71 1.20 35.06
CA SER A 191 -5.06 2.56 34.60
C SER A 191 -3.97 3.14 33.70
N ASN A 192 -2.69 3.01 34.08
CA ASN A 192 -1.56 3.46 33.28
C ASN A 192 -1.49 2.67 31.96
N TRP A 193 -1.76 1.38 32.00
CA TRP A 193 -1.81 0.54 30.81
C TRP A 193 -2.90 1.02 29.84
N LEU A 194 -4.12 1.34 30.34
CA LEU A 194 -5.19 1.90 29.52
C LEU A 194 -4.82 3.25 28.88
N LEU A 195 -4.15 4.12 29.64
CA LEU A 195 -3.68 5.41 29.12
C LEU A 195 -2.73 5.23 27.94
N ASN A 196 -1.74 4.35 28.07
CA ASN A 196 -0.81 4.03 27.01
C ASN A 196 -1.50 3.43 25.77
N MET A 197 -2.51 2.59 25.98
CA MET A 197 -3.29 2.03 24.88
C MET A 197 -4.06 3.10 24.10
N VAL A 198 -4.65 4.07 24.80
CA VAL A 198 -5.35 5.20 24.18
C VAL A 198 -4.36 6.07 23.38
N GLU A 199 -3.17 6.36 23.89
CA GLU A 199 -2.14 7.11 23.19
C GLU A 199 -1.70 6.39 21.90
N ASN A 200 -1.49 5.07 21.98
CA ASN A 200 -1.18 4.22 20.83
C ASN A 200 -2.30 4.26 19.77
N LEU A 201 -3.56 4.20 20.19
CA LEU A 201 -4.72 4.24 19.30
C LEU A 201 -4.85 5.61 18.59
N LEU A 202 -4.62 6.70 19.32
CA LEU A 202 -4.62 8.05 18.75
C LEU A 202 -3.54 8.21 17.67
N SER A 203 -2.37 7.60 17.86
CA SER A 203 -1.30 7.60 16.86
C SER A 203 -1.71 6.91 15.57
N VAL A 204 -2.36 5.73 15.65
CA VAL A 204 -2.90 5.02 14.48
C VAL A 204 -4.01 5.80 13.77
N THR A 205 -4.91 6.44 14.52
CA THR A 205 -6.01 7.21 13.92
C THR A 205 -5.51 8.45 13.18
N ARG A 206 -4.45 9.11 13.63
CA ARG A 206 -3.80 10.22 12.93
C ARG A 206 -3.26 9.79 11.57
N ILE A 207 -2.65 8.61 11.48
CA ILE A 207 -2.12 8.05 10.23
C ILE A 207 -3.26 7.70 9.26
N SER A 208 -4.36 7.10 9.77
CA SER A 208 -5.49 6.65 8.95
C SER A 208 -6.35 7.81 8.41
N ALA A 209 -6.46 8.92 9.13
CA ALA A 209 -7.30 10.06 8.74
C ALA A 209 -6.71 10.87 7.57
N ASN A 210 -5.40 10.88 7.36
CA ASN A 210 -4.69 11.73 6.38
C ASN A 210 -4.24 11.00 5.11
N SER A 211 -4.92 9.95 4.68
CA SER A 211 -4.64 9.29 3.38
C SER A 211 -3.15 8.99 3.17
N MET A 212 -2.49 8.29 4.09
CA MET A 212 -1.09 7.85 4.02
C MET A 212 0.00 8.95 3.89
N LYS A 213 -0.32 10.23 4.07
CA LYS A 213 0.69 11.29 4.11
C LYS A 213 0.84 11.81 5.53
N ILE A 214 1.88 11.33 6.21
CA ILE A 214 2.31 11.92 7.49
C ILE A 214 2.96 13.27 7.18
N ALA A 215 2.69 14.27 8.01
CA ALA A 215 3.41 15.53 7.95
C ALA A 215 4.80 15.33 8.57
N THR A 216 5.81 15.13 7.73
CA THR A 216 7.19 14.98 8.17
C THR A 216 7.89 16.34 8.16
N SER A 217 8.70 16.60 9.17
CA SER A 217 9.67 17.69 9.26
C SER A 217 11.10 17.12 9.33
N MET A 218 12.09 17.93 9.00
CA MET A 218 13.48 17.53 9.17
C MET A 218 13.82 17.58 10.65
N GLU A 219 13.98 16.39 11.25
CA GLU A 219 14.21 16.22 12.69
C GLU A 219 15.56 15.58 12.97
N SER A 220 16.17 15.97 14.09
CA SER A 220 17.43 15.39 14.55
C SER A 220 17.21 14.00 15.14
N VAL A 221 17.93 13.02 14.60
CA VAL A 221 17.86 11.63 15.09
C VAL A 221 18.29 11.54 16.56
N GLU A 222 19.33 12.27 16.94
CA GLU A 222 19.84 12.30 18.32
C GLU A 222 18.81 12.86 19.30
N GLU A 223 18.10 13.95 18.94
CA GLU A 223 17.06 14.54 19.76
C GLU A 223 15.87 13.59 19.95
N VAL A 224 15.40 12.96 18.87
CA VAL A 224 14.29 11.99 18.91
C VAL A 224 14.64 10.77 19.77
N VAL A 225 15.84 10.22 19.62
CA VAL A 225 16.32 9.11 20.45
C VAL A 225 16.41 9.54 21.92
N SER A 226 16.99 10.71 22.21
CA SER A 226 17.14 11.23 23.56
C SER A 226 15.81 11.44 24.26
N GLU A 227 14.82 12.03 23.58
CA GLU A 227 13.49 12.24 24.13
C GLU A 227 12.77 10.89 24.38
N ALA A 228 12.85 9.94 23.45
CA ALA A 228 12.30 8.60 23.63
C ALA A 228 12.87 7.90 24.88
N ILE A 229 14.19 7.95 25.07
CA ILE A 229 14.87 7.40 26.27
C ILE A 229 14.43 8.14 27.54
N SER A 230 14.34 9.47 27.48
CA SER A 230 13.89 10.29 28.63
C SER A 230 12.48 9.92 29.07
N ARG A 231 11.55 9.76 28.12
CA ARG A 231 10.17 9.32 28.39
C ARG A 231 10.13 7.91 28.94
N LEU A 232 10.90 7.00 28.37
CA LEU A 232 10.96 5.60 28.81
C LEU A 232 11.49 5.49 30.24
N ARG A 233 12.52 6.22 30.61
CA ARG A 233 13.10 6.23 31.97
C ARG A 233 12.13 6.77 33.04
N LYS A 234 11.22 7.68 32.70
CA LYS A 234 10.15 8.12 33.63
C LYS A 234 9.20 6.97 33.98
N ARG A 235 9.01 6.02 33.06
CA ARG A 235 8.09 4.88 33.24
C ARG A 235 8.80 3.65 33.80
N LEU A 236 10.05 3.41 33.38
CA LEU A 236 10.90 2.31 33.79
C LEU A 236 12.25 2.85 34.29
N PRO A 237 12.30 3.40 35.51
CA PRO A 237 13.51 4.04 36.05
C PRO A 237 14.72 3.11 36.17
N ASP A 238 14.47 1.82 36.44
CA ASP A 238 15.52 0.80 36.68
C ASP A 238 15.96 0.09 35.40
N ALA A 239 15.43 0.47 34.22
CA ALA A 239 15.77 -0.16 32.96
C ALA A 239 17.21 0.16 32.53
N ALA A 240 18.03 -0.87 32.37
CA ALA A 240 19.39 -0.73 31.86
C ALA A 240 19.34 -0.66 30.31
N ILE A 241 19.64 0.52 29.76
CA ILE A 241 19.63 0.77 28.32
C ILE A 241 20.98 1.37 27.93
N LYS A 242 21.61 0.77 26.92
CA LYS A 242 22.83 1.27 26.29
C LYS A 242 22.48 1.86 24.93
N VAL A 243 22.84 3.11 24.71
CA VAL A 243 22.53 3.85 23.49
C VAL A 243 23.80 4.16 22.73
N GLN A 244 23.81 3.92 21.43
CA GLN A 244 24.88 4.25 20.49
C GLN A 244 24.28 4.95 19.27
N VAL A 245 24.59 6.24 19.10
CA VAL A 245 24.21 7.03 17.94
C VAL A 245 25.49 7.48 17.24
N PRO A 246 25.55 7.56 15.90
CA PRO A 246 26.70 8.08 15.17
C PRO A 246 27.07 9.49 15.62
N GLU A 247 28.37 9.81 15.58
CA GLU A 247 28.87 11.17 15.88
C GLU A 247 28.48 12.19 14.78
N GLU A 248 28.11 11.71 13.59
CA GLU A 248 27.62 12.54 12.50
C GLU A 248 26.22 13.09 12.84
N PHE A 249 26.01 14.39 12.66
CA PHE A 249 24.70 15.01 12.84
C PHE A 249 23.74 14.55 11.77
N LEU A 250 22.72 13.78 12.15
CA LEU A 250 21.76 13.16 11.25
C LEU A 250 20.40 13.84 11.33
N MET A 251 19.94 14.36 10.19
CA MET A 251 18.58 14.88 10.02
C MET A 251 17.78 13.96 9.08
N LEU A 252 16.57 13.60 9.48
CA LEU A 252 15.66 12.77 8.67
C LEU A 252 14.29 13.43 8.56
N PRO A 253 13.61 13.26 7.42
CA PRO A 253 12.21 13.65 7.29
C PRO A 253 11.32 12.67 8.05
N MET A 254 10.86 13.05 9.24
CA MET A 254 10.02 12.21 10.08
C MET A 254 9.03 13.02 10.92
N ASP A 255 8.01 12.34 11.44
CA ASP A 255 7.20 12.83 12.55
C ASP A 255 7.87 12.35 13.84
N ALA A 256 8.51 13.29 14.57
CA ALA A 256 9.28 12.99 15.78
C ALA A 256 8.46 12.20 16.81
N MET A 257 7.21 12.59 17.07
CA MET A 257 6.36 11.93 18.06
C MET A 257 6.05 10.47 17.70
N LEU A 258 5.82 10.20 16.42
CA LEU A 258 5.53 8.86 15.94
C LEU A 258 6.77 7.97 16.00
N ILE A 259 7.94 8.49 15.63
CA ILE A 259 9.19 7.72 15.71
C ILE A 259 9.63 7.50 17.16
N GLU A 260 9.49 8.49 18.06
CA GLU A 260 9.66 8.29 19.50
C GLU A 260 8.78 7.13 20.02
N GLN A 261 7.51 7.08 19.59
CA GLN A 261 6.59 6.01 19.97
C GLN A 261 7.07 4.63 19.49
N VAL A 262 7.62 4.53 18.26
CA VAL A 262 8.22 3.28 17.76
C VAL A 262 9.38 2.87 18.65
N ILE A 263 10.31 3.78 18.94
CA ILE A 263 11.49 3.49 19.77
C ILE A 263 11.06 3.03 21.17
N ILE A 264 10.11 3.72 21.80
CA ILE A 264 9.59 3.37 23.13
C ILE A 264 8.97 1.99 23.10
N ASN A 265 8.09 1.69 22.13
CA ASN A 265 7.42 0.40 22.02
C ASN A 265 8.42 -0.76 21.83
N LEU A 266 9.44 -0.59 21.00
CA LEU A 266 10.44 -1.63 20.77
C LEU A 266 11.32 -1.84 22.00
N LEU A 267 11.73 -0.77 22.68
CA LEU A 267 12.52 -0.85 23.92
C LEU A 267 11.70 -1.47 25.06
N GLU A 268 10.44 -1.09 25.24
CA GLU A 268 9.55 -1.71 26.23
C GLU A 268 9.39 -3.22 25.99
N ASN A 269 9.16 -3.60 24.73
CA ASN A 269 9.10 -5.03 24.37
C ASN A 269 10.40 -5.77 24.71
N ALA A 270 11.54 -5.19 24.35
CA ALA A 270 12.86 -5.77 24.65
C ALA A 270 13.11 -5.90 26.16
N ILE A 271 12.74 -4.90 26.96
CA ILE A 271 12.93 -4.92 28.43
C ILE A 271 12.01 -5.93 29.10
N VAL A 272 10.71 -5.93 28.76
CA VAL A 272 9.68 -6.74 29.41
C VAL A 272 9.79 -8.23 29.04
N HIS A 273 10.04 -8.51 27.77
CA HIS A 273 9.99 -9.88 27.23
C HIS A 273 11.33 -10.62 27.25
N SER A 274 12.45 -9.91 27.31
CA SER A 274 13.77 -10.56 27.36
C SER A 274 13.96 -11.39 28.63
N LYS A 275 13.40 -10.97 29.76
CA LYS A 275 13.65 -11.56 31.10
C LYS A 275 15.15 -11.64 31.43
N SER A 276 15.98 -10.81 30.78
CA SER A 276 17.43 -10.75 30.93
C SER A 276 17.83 -9.64 31.91
N THR A 277 18.92 -9.84 32.61
CA THR A 277 19.57 -8.80 33.45
C THR A 277 20.57 -7.94 32.67
N LEU A 278 20.85 -8.31 31.42
CA LEU A 278 21.74 -7.54 30.54
C LEU A 278 21.00 -6.31 30.00
N PRO A 279 21.73 -5.21 29.74
CA PRO A 279 21.14 -3.99 29.20
C PRO A 279 20.61 -4.24 27.78
N VAL A 280 19.46 -3.63 27.46
CA VAL A 280 18.97 -3.54 26.09
C VAL A 280 19.82 -2.53 25.33
N GLU A 281 20.24 -2.85 24.12
CA GLU A 281 21.06 -1.97 23.29
C GLU A 281 20.20 -1.31 22.20
N LEU A 282 20.27 0.02 22.11
CA LEU A 282 19.75 0.81 21.00
C LEU A 282 20.93 1.34 20.20
N THR A 283 21.12 0.87 18.99
CA THR A 283 22.17 1.30 18.08
C THR A 283 21.58 1.92 16.83
N VAL A 284 22.06 3.11 16.47
CA VAL A 284 21.67 3.76 15.21
C VAL A 284 22.86 3.70 14.26
N THR A 285 22.62 3.28 13.03
CA THR A 285 23.62 3.23 11.95
C THR A 285 23.11 4.01 10.74
N ALA A 286 23.99 4.70 10.04
CA ALA A 286 23.63 5.51 8.88
C ALA A 286 24.33 5.01 7.63
N ASP A 287 23.56 4.73 6.61
CA ASP A 287 24.01 4.48 5.25
C ASP A 287 23.67 5.69 4.35
N PRO A 288 24.26 5.78 3.13
CA PRO A 288 23.92 6.89 2.21
C PRO A 288 22.45 7.01 1.85
N ARG A 289 21.69 5.90 1.87
CA ARG A 289 20.29 5.83 1.44
C ARG A 289 19.29 5.78 2.59
N GLN A 290 19.70 5.28 3.76
CA GLN A 290 18.80 5.04 4.89
C GLN A 290 19.55 5.13 6.22
N VAL A 291 18.78 5.34 7.28
CA VAL A 291 19.24 5.21 8.66
C VAL A 291 18.54 4.02 9.29
N SER A 292 19.29 3.14 9.93
CA SER A 292 18.78 1.93 10.57
C SER A 292 18.86 2.05 12.09
N PHE A 293 17.78 1.69 12.75
CA PHE A 293 17.66 1.66 14.21
C PHE A 293 17.57 0.21 14.66
N HIS A 294 18.44 -0.20 15.54
CA HIS A 294 18.61 -1.55 16.04
C HIS A 294 18.28 -1.60 17.54
N VAL A 295 17.25 -2.32 17.92
CA VAL A 295 16.90 -2.56 19.33
C VAL A 295 17.18 -4.03 19.62
N LYS A 296 18.23 -4.31 20.37
CA LYS A 296 18.72 -5.64 20.66
C LYS A 296 18.53 -6.00 22.13
N ASP A 297 17.91 -7.14 22.37
CA ASP A 297 17.80 -7.76 23.69
C ASP A 297 18.65 -9.02 23.80
N TYR A 298 18.83 -9.50 25.03
CA TYR A 298 19.61 -10.69 25.37
C TYR A 298 18.73 -11.71 26.12
N GLY A 299 17.51 -11.91 25.60
CA GLY A 299 16.49 -12.77 26.21
C GLY A 299 16.34 -14.12 25.53
N ILE A 300 15.10 -14.63 25.63
CA ILE A 300 14.73 -15.95 25.09
C ILE A 300 14.53 -15.97 23.57
N GLY A 301 14.53 -14.78 22.92
CA GLY A 301 14.20 -14.64 21.51
C GLY A 301 12.71 -14.88 21.20
N ILE A 302 12.39 -14.89 19.91
CA ILE A 302 11.05 -15.07 19.36
C ILE A 302 10.97 -16.45 18.71
N SER A 303 9.85 -17.16 18.91
CA SER A 303 9.62 -18.45 18.22
C SER A 303 9.69 -18.27 16.69
N PRO A 304 10.43 -19.13 15.96
CA PRO A 304 10.59 -19.02 14.51
C PRO A 304 9.27 -18.90 13.75
N ASP A 305 8.24 -19.62 14.18
CA ASP A 305 6.90 -19.64 13.55
C ASP A 305 6.18 -18.29 13.68
N LYS A 306 6.60 -17.43 14.63
CA LYS A 306 5.99 -16.13 14.92
C LYS A 306 6.77 -14.96 14.33
N LEU A 307 8.03 -15.13 13.93
CA LEU A 307 8.90 -14.06 13.45
C LEU A 307 8.28 -13.27 12.28
N ASP A 308 7.74 -13.98 11.29
CA ASP A 308 7.15 -13.36 10.10
C ASP A 308 5.82 -12.65 10.38
N SER A 309 5.10 -13.07 11.42
CA SER A 309 3.75 -12.58 11.73
C SER A 309 3.68 -11.67 12.96
N ILE A 310 4.80 -11.44 13.66
CA ILE A 310 4.84 -10.67 14.92
C ILE A 310 4.34 -9.22 14.77
N PHE A 311 4.47 -8.66 13.58
CA PHE A 311 4.00 -7.32 13.25
C PHE A 311 2.56 -7.27 12.71
N ASP A 312 1.90 -8.41 12.49
CA ASP A 312 0.57 -8.46 11.86
C ASP A 312 -0.60 -8.39 12.87
N GLY A 313 -0.28 -8.22 14.16
CA GLY A 313 -1.28 -8.10 15.24
C GLY A 313 -2.00 -9.39 15.59
N SER A 314 -1.60 -10.54 15.05
CA SER A 314 -2.24 -11.84 15.25
C SER A 314 -1.54 -12.75 16.28
N CYS A 315 -0.40 -12.33 16.80
CA CYS A 315 0.37 -13.12 17.77
C CYS A 315 -0.14 -12.94 19.22
N TYR A 316 -1.40 -13.31 19.46
CA TYR A 316 -1.92 -13.48 20.82
C TYR A 316 -1.60 -14.90 21.30
N ASP A 317 -0.79 -15.04 22.33
CA ASP A 317 -0.56 -16.31 23.02
C ASP A 317 -1.45 -16.34 24.26
N PRO A 318 -2.56 -17.13 24.27
CA PRO A 318 -3.45 -17.20 25.43
C PRO A 318 -2.77 -17.85 26.65
N ASP A 319 -1.70 -18.63 26.45
CA ASP A 319 -0.99 -19.33 27.51
C ASP A 319 0.11 -18.50 28.19
N SER A 320 0.50 -17.35 27.63
CA SER A 320 1.48 -16.44 28.25
C SER A 320 0.89 -15.54 29.36
N SER A 321 -0.38 -15.72 29.72
CA SER A 321 -1.14 -14.88 30.64
C SER A 321 -0.86 -15.13 32.14
N SER A 322 0.13 -15.97 32.49
CA SER A 322 0.39 -16.31 33.91
C SER A 322 1.28 -15.32 34.67
N ASP A 323 1.99 -14.45 33.98
CA ASP A 323 2.83 -13.41 34.63
C ASP A 323 2.32 -12.02 34.26
N GLY A 324 1.58 -11.35 35.12
CA GLY A 324 0.98 -10.01 35.12
C GLY A 324 1.44 -8.92 34.14
N HIS A 325 2.30 -9.20 33.18
CA HIS A 325 2.79 -8.29 32.15
C HIS A 325 2.11 -8.64 30.83
N ARG A 326 0.94 -8.06 30.59
CA ARG A 326 0.17 -8.18 29.33
C ARG A 326 0.86 -7.40 28.22
N GLY A 327 1.66 -8.10 27.40
CA GLY A 327 2.16 -7.53 26.14
C GLY A 327 1.00 -7.33 25.16
N MET A 328 0.76 -6.08 24.75
CA MET A 328 -0.18 -5.76 23.68
C MET A 328 0.39 -6.27 22.35
N GLY A 329 -0.19 -7.29 21.73
CA GLY A 329 0.12 -7.66 20.34
C GLY A 329 -0.09 -6.51 19.33
N ILE A 330 -0.66 -5.39 19.79
CA ILE A 330 -0.94 -4.18 19.02
C ILE A 330 0.30 -3.27 18.88
N GLY A 331 1.22 -3.23 19.84
CA GLY A 331 2.37 -2.32 19.83
C GLY A 331 3.26 -2.50 18.60
N LEU A 332 3.57 -3.74 18.24
CA LEU A 332 4.40 -4.05 17.07
C LEU A 332 3.69 -3.77 15.74
N SER A 333 2.39 -4.01 15.65
CA SER A 333 1.60 -3.68 14.44
C SER A 333 1.48 -2.17 14.24
N ILE A 334 1.45 -1.40 15.33
CA ILE A 334 1.53 0.07 15.29
C ILE A 334 2.90 0.51 14.78
N CYS A 335 3.99 -0.10 15.28
CA CYS A 335 5.35 0.18 14.79
C CYS A 335 5.44 -0.04 13.27
N LYS A 336 4.94 -1.18 12.77
CA LYS A 336 4.89 -1.46 11.33
C LYS A 336 4.10 -0.40 10.56
N THR A 337 2.94 0.00 11.06
CA THR A 337 2.11 1.02 10.43
C THR A 337 2.82 2.38 10.36
N ILE A 338 3.45 2.81 11.45
CA ILE A 338 4.19 4.08 11.52
C ILE A 338 5.38 4.05 10.57
N ILE A 339 6.20 3.00 10.60
CA ILE A 339 7.40 2.89 9.78
C ILE A 339 7.05 2.81 8.29
N THR A 340 6.03 2.03 7.92
CA THR A 340 5.55 1.96 6.53
C THR A 340 5.05 3.33 6.04
N ALA A 341 4.37 4.09 6.89
CA ALA A 341 3.89 5.44 6.55
C ALA A 341 5.03 6.47 6.41
N HIS A 342 6.21 6.19 6.96
CA HIS A 342 7.47 6.94 6.73
C HIS A 342 8.29 6.39 5.55
N ASN A 343 7.75 5.47 4.73
CA ASN A 343 8.44 4.76 3.66
C ASN A 343 9.66 3.96 4.13
N GLY A 344 9.65 3.51 5.37
CA GLY A 344 10.66 2.65 5.98
C GLY A 344 10.22 1.18 6.03
N GLU A 345 11.11 0.33 6.52
CA GLU A 345 10.88 -1.10 6.75
C GLU A 345 11.16 -1.46 8.20
N ILE A 346 10.44 -2.44 8.75
CA ILE A 346 10.66 -2.98 10.09
C ILE A 346 10.69 -4.50 10.05
N ASN A 347 11.68 -5.09 10.71
CA ASN A 347 11.92 -6.52 10.78
C ASN A 347 12.36 -6.94 12.19
N ALA A 348 12.26 -8.23 12.48
CA ALA A 348 12.81 -8.84 13.68
C ALA A 348 13.66 -10.05 13.31
N ILE A 349 14.79 -10.24 13.97
CA ILE A 349 15.68 -11.38 13.80
C ILE A 349 16.09 -11.95 15.15
N ASN A 350 16.23 -13.27 15.25
CA ASN A 350 16.82 -13.90 16.40
C ASN A 350 18.35 -13.98 16.24
N HIS A 351 19.06 -13.83 17.34
CA HIS A 351 20.48 -14.14 17.44
C HIS A 351 20.70 -15.19 18.56
N GLU A 352 21.94 -15.61 18.80
CA GLU A 352 22.25 -16.72 19.74
C GLU A 352 21.65 -16.56 21.14
N ASN A 353 21.51 -15.31 21.61
CA ASN A 353 21.06 -15.00 22.98
C ASN A 353 20.03 -13.86 22.95
N GLY A 354 18.93 -13.97 22.18
CA GLY A 354 17.87 -12.98 22.20
C GLY A 354 17.30 -12.61 20.82
N CYS A 355 16.72 -11.43 20.76
CA CYS A 355 16.09 -10.88 19.56
C CYS A 355 16.62 -9.47 19.24
N GLU A 356 16.56 -9.13 17.98
CA GLU A 356 16.89 -7.78 17.49
C GLU A 356 15.73 -7.30 16.59
N PHE A 357 15.15 -6.17 16.96
CA PHE A 357 14.20 -5.43 16.14
C PHE A 357 14.96 -4.38 15.35
N ILE A 358 14.73 -4.34 14.05
CA ILE A 358 15.44 -3.41 13.15
C ILE A 358 14.39 -2.64 12.36
N PHE A 359 14.44 -1.31 12.40
CA PHE A 359 13.66 -0.49 11.49
C PHE A 359 14.53 0.51 10.74
N THR A 360 14.12 0.88 9.54
CA THR A 360 14.84 1.80 8.67
C THR A 360 13.98 2.99 8.30
N LEU A 361 14.62 4.15 8.12
CA LEU A 361 14.00 5.35 7.56
C LEU A 361 14.82 5.83 6.37
N PRO A 362 14.18 6.27 5.26
CA PRO A 362 14.89 6.77 4.09
C PRO A 362 15.60 8.10 4.40
N ARG A 363 16.81 8.24 3.87
CA ARG A 363 17.58 9.48 3.89
C ARG A 363 17.38 10.19 2.55
N ASN A 364 16.89 11.45 2.55
CA ASN A 364 16.82 12.23 1.32
C ASN A 364 18.23 12.57 0.84
N GLU A 365 18.55 12.30 -0.43
CA GLU A 365 19.87 12.55 -1.04
C GLU A 365 20.24 14.05 -1.15
N GLU A 366 19.36 14.99 -0.79
CA GLU A 366 19.57 16.44 -1.00
C GLU A 366 20.36 17.16 0.10
N THR A 367 20.88 16.45 1.12
CA THR A 367 21.65 17.11 2.18
C THR A 367 23.15 16.86 2.03
N LYS A 368 23.72 17.18 0.85
CA LYS A 368 25.13 17.52 0.70
C LYS A 368 25.21 18.99 0.32
N ALA A 369 25.31 19.86 1.31
CA ALA A 369 25.75 21.25 1.14
C ALA A 369 27.01 21.45 1.97
#